data_4a7e8501a2cb3cfaaa121190ee0c6295
#
_entry.id   4a7e8501a2cb3cfaaa121190ee0c6295
#
_cell.length_a   1.000
_cell.length_b   1.000
_cell.length_c   1.000
_cell.angle_alpha   90.00
_cell.angle_beta   90.00
_cell.angle_gamma   90.00
#
_symmetry.space_group_name_H-M   'P 1'
#
loop_
_entity.id
_entity.type
_entity.pdbx_description
1 polymer ?
#
loop_
_entity_poly.entity_id
_entity_poly.type
_entity_poly.pdbx_seq_one_letter_code
_entity_poly.pdbx_strand_id
1 'polypeptide(L)'
;MLIRNGGVGKTTTTVNLGNELARNGKKVLLIDLDPQGDLTTSLGFKNQDNMEITIKNLMEKVIQEKPLNKREGILNCKEGVDLVPANIELEALEMSLIKFMNKENILKNYINQVKTDYDYILIDCRPSLGLLTINALATADSVIIPVQAQYLPLKGMTQLLQTIDKTRVQINPKLKIEGILLTIVDMKTRLAKTTIETLRASYGKRIKIFNTIIPMGIKAAESTIEGKSIYDYSKKSKPAIAYEEFAKEVLKNQARDKFRT
;
A
#
# COMPACT_ATOMS: atom_id res chain seq x y z
N MET A 1 -0.24 -3.39 2.86
CA MET A 1 -1.20 -2.28 2.87
C MET A 1 -0.56 -1.03 3.46
N LEU A 2 -0.83 0.15 2.91
CA LEU A 2 -0.25 1.43 3.32
C LEU A 2 -1.36 2.43 3.65
N ILE A 3 -1.38 3.00 4.87
CA ILE A 3 -2.50 3.82 5.33
C ILE A 3 -2.05 5.13 5.99
N ARG A 4 -2.85 6.16 5.75
CA ARG A 4 -3.07 7.47 6.37
C ARG A 4 -1.98 8.54 6.29
N ASN A 5 -2.46 9.72 6.08
CA ASN A 5 -1.98 11.06 5.74
C ASN A 5 -1.68 11.21 4.24
N GLY A 6 -2.28 12.25 3.63
CA GLY A 6 -1.91 12.67 2.28
C GLY A 6 -0.42 13.05 2.24
N GLY A 7 0.27 12.73 1.14
CA GLY A 7 1.64 13.16 0.92
C GLY A 7 2.75 12.42 1.69
N VAL A 8 2.45 11.37 2.47
CA VAL A 8 3.49 10.62 3.20
C VAL A 8 4.19 9.53 2.36
N GLY A 9 3.99 9.50 1.05
CA GLY A 9 4.66 8.56 0.15
C GLY A 9 4.09 7.14 0.15
N LYS A 10 2.79 6.95 0.42
CA LYS A 10 2.12 5.64 0.33
C LYS A 10 2.26 5.04 -1.06
N THR A 11 1.67 5.70 -2.04
CA THR A 11 1.69 5.29 -3.44
C THR A 11 3.12 5.07 -3.95
N THR A 12 4.01 6.03 -3.66
CA THR A 12 5.44 5.90 -4.00
C THR A 12 6.06 4.66 -3.36
N THR A 13 5.69 4.34 -2.11
CA THR A 13 6.18 3.13 -1.43
C THR A 13 5.57 1.87 -2.05
N THR A 14 4.28 1.87 -2.40
CA THR A 14 3.62 0.72 -3.05
C THR A 14 4.29 0.41 -4.40
N VAL A 15 4.49 1.42 -5.25
CA VAL A 15 5.19 1.27 -6.54
C VAL A 15 6.59 0.70 -6.34
N ASN A 16 7.40 1.34 -5.50
CA ASN A 16 8.82 0.99 -5.42
C ASN A 16 9.07 -0.31 -4.64
N LEU A 17 8.30 -0.59 -3.58
CA LEU A 17 8.36 -1.89 -2.91
C LEU A 17 7.91 -3.01 -3.86
N GLY A 18 6.81 -2.80 -4.59
CA GLY A 18 6.29 -3.79 -5.54
C GLY A 18 7.32 -4.13 -6.62
N ASN A 19 7.90 -3.12 -7.24
CA ASN A 19 8.91 -3.32 -8.27
C ASN A 19 10.20 -3.96 -7.73
N GLU A 20 10.66 -3.58 -6.53
CA GLU A 20 11.81 -4.22 -5.92
C GLU A 20 11.54 -5.69 -5.54
N LEU A 21 10.33 -6.02 -5.08
CA LEU A 21 9.95 -7.43 -4.86
C LEU A 21 9.93 -8.22 -6.17
N ALA A 22 9.39 -7.66 -7.25
CA ALA A 22 9.40 -8.28 -8.57
C ALA A 22 10.83 -8.50 -9.09
N ARG A 23 11.73 -7.53 -8.93
CA ARG A 23 13.17 -7.66 -9.24
C ARG A 23 13.86 -8.76 -8.42
N ASN A 24 13.35 -9.07 -7.24
CA ASN A 24 13.80 -10.20 -6.43
C ASN A 24 13.07 -11.51 -6.78
N GLY A 25 12.47 -11.62 -7.96
CA GLY A 25 11.86 -12.83 -8.50
C GLY A 25 10.49 -13.18 -7.90
N LYS A 26 9.80 -12.22 -7.26
CA LYS A 26 8.47 -12.43 -6.70
C LYS A 26 7.38 -12.05 -7.70
N LYS A 27 6.29 -12.82 -7.72
CA LYS A 27 5.08 -12.46 -8.45
C LYS A 27 4.29 -11.45 -7.60
N VAL A 28 4.11 -10.24 -8.12
CA VAL A 28 3.55 -9.12 -7.36
C VAL A 28 2.32 -8.56 -8.07
N LEU A 29 1.22 -8.46 -7.32
CA LEU A 29 0.03 -7.72 -7.72
C LEU A 29 -0.07 -6.43 -6.90
N LEU A 30 -0.22 -5.31 -7.59
CA LEU A 30 -0.54 -4.02 -6.99
C LEU A 30 -2.04 -3.75 -7.18
N ILE A 31 -2.72 -3.33 -6.12
CA ILE A 31 -4.13 -2.96 -6.19
C ILE A 31 -4.25 -1.50 -5.79
N ASP A 32 -4.73 -0.68 -6.72
CA ASP A 32 -5.10 0.69 -6.45
C ASP A 32 -6.48 0.71 -5.77
N LEU A 33 -6.55 1.23 -4.56
CA LEU A 33 -7.80 1.35 -3.79
C LEU A 33 -8.06 2.80 -3.37
N ASP A 34 -7.53 3.74 -4.16
CA ASP A 34 -7.80 5.17 -4.04
C ASP A 34 -8.56 5.66 -5.28
N PRO A 35 -9.74 6.30 -5.15
CA PRO A 35 -10.47 6.89 -6.28
C PRO A 35 -9.65 7.90 -7.09
N GLN A 36 -8.58 8.47 -6.51
CA GLN A 36 -7.70 9.38 -7.24
C GLN A 36 -6.86 8.66 -8.31
N GLY A 37 -6.68 7.32 -8.20
CA GLY A 37 -5.95 6.53 -9.18
C GLY A 37 -4.45 6.87 -9.24
N ASP A 38 -3.89 7.35 -8.14
CA ASP A 38 -2.48 7.79 -8.11
C ASP A 38 -1.50 6.64 -8.35
N LEU A 39 -1.79 5.43 -7.86
CA LEU A 39 -0.98 4.24 -8.13
C LEU A 39 -1.05 3.87 -9.61
N THR A 40 -2.24 3.89 -10.19
CA THR A 40 -2.51 3.62 -11.60
C THR A 40 -1.71 4.55 -12.50
N THR A 41 -1.78 5.86 -12.23
CA THR A 41 -1.03 6.88 -12.97
C THR A 41 0.48 6.74 -12.78
N SER A 42 0.94 6.44 -11.56
CA SER A 42 2.36 6.25 -11.23
C SER A 42 3.00 5.04 -11.92
N LEU A 43 2.20 4.12 -12.44
CA LEU A 43 2.64 2.96 -13.24
C LEU A 43 2.49 3.19 -14.75
N GLY A 44 2.21 4.44 -15.16
CA GLY A 44 2.19 4.86 -16.57
C GLY A 44 0.82 4.84 -17.23
N PHE A 45 -0.24 4.49 -16.54
CA PHE A 45 -1.61 4.47 -17.07
C PHE A 45 -2.31 5.83 -16.85
N LYS A 46 -2.01 6.80 -17.73
CA LYS A 46 -2.45 8.20 -17.57
C LYS A 46 -3.94 8.47 -17.88
N ASN A 47 -4.61 7.56 -18.59
CA ASN A 47 -6.03 7.69 -18.99
C ASN A 47 -6.92 6.78 -18.13
N GLN A 48 -6.78 6.82 -16.83
CA GLN A 48 -7.47 5.94 -15.89
C GLN A 48 -9.00 6.02 -15.97
N ASP A 49 -9.56 7.19 -16.26
CA ASP A 49 -11.01 7.38 -16.36
C ASP A 49 -11.64 6.71 -17.60
N ASN A 50 -10.84 6.34 -18.59
CA ASN A 50 -11.27 5.61 -19.78
C ASN A 50 -11.01 4.10 -19.68
N MET A 51 -10.63 3.57 -18.52
CA MET A 51 -10.43 2.14 -18.35
C MET A 51 -11.75 1.40 -18.27
N GLU A 52 -11.88 0.33 -19.07
CA GLU A 52 -13.11 -0.48 -19.10
C GLU A 52 -13.33 -1.25 -17.81
N ILE A 53 -12.25 -1.75 -17.19
CA ILE A 53 -12.33 -2.58 -15.97
C ILE A 53 -11.34 -2.05 -14.91
N THR A 54 -11.89 -1.67 -13.78
CA THR A 54 -11.15 -1.21 -12.61
C THR A 54 -11.51 -2.05 -11.38
N ILE A 55 -10.87 -1.82 -10.25
CA ILE A 55 -11.21 -2.47 -8.99
C ILE A 55 -12.70 -2.29 -8.62
N LYS A 56 -13.30 -1.15 -9.00
CA LYS A 56 -14.73 -0.90 -8.81
C LYS A 56 -15.58 -1.96 -9.50
N ASN A 57 -15.32 -2.25 -10.77
CA ASN A 57 -16.08 -3.24 -11.55
C ASN A 57 -15.91 -4.66 -10.98
N LEU A 58 -14.69 -5.00 -10.55
CA LEU A 58 -14.39 -6.31 -9.95
C LEU A 58 -15.11 -6.49 -8.60
N MET A 59 -15.12 -5.47 -7.75
CA MET A 59 -15.86 -5.49 -6.49
C MET A 59 -17.38 -5.55 -6.72
N GLU A 60 -17.92 -4.86 -7.73
CA GLU A 60 -19.34 -4.94 -8.12
C GLU A 60 -19.73 -6.34 -8.59
N LYS A 61 -18.87 -7.01 -9.37
CA LYS A 61 -19.12 -8.42 -9.76
C LYS A 61 -19.19 -9.33 -8.54
N VAL A 62 -18.30 -9.14 -7.56
CA VAL A 62 -18.34 -9.89 -6.30
C VAL A 62 -19.66 -9.65 -5.55
N ILE A 63 -20.12 -8.40 -5.46
CA ILE A 63 -21.39 -8.04 -4.82
C ILE A 63 -22.58 -8.70 -5.53
N GLN A 64 -22.51 -8.77 -6.85
CA GLN A 64 -23.58 -9.36 -7.70
C GLN A 64 -23.44 -10.87 -7.86
N GLU A 65 -22.49 -11.51 -7.16
CA GLU A 65 -22.18 -12.95 -7.26
C GLU A 65 -21.92 -13.42 -8.71
N LYS A 66 -21.42 -12.49 -9.56
CA LYS A 66 -21.06 -12.78 -10.94
C LYS A 66 -19.67 -13.43 -11.02
N PRO A 67 -19.48 -14.38 -11.95
CA PRO A 67 -18.17 -14.98 -12.16
C PRO A 67 -17.14 -13.94 -12.64
N LEU A 68 -15.93 -14.09 -12.15
CA LEU A 68 -14.76 -13.34 -12.64
C LEU A 68 -13.94 -14.22 -13.56
N ASN A 69 -13.57 -13.69 -14.72
CA ASN A 69 -12.64 -14.38 -15.61
C ASN A 69 -11.22 -14.31 -15.02
N LYS A 70 -10.43 -15.34 -15.33
CA LYS A 70 -9.02 -15.35 -14.92
C LYS A 70 -8.31 -14.12 -15.49
N ARG A 71 -7.64 -13.35 -14.63
CA ARG A 71 -6.93 -12.11 -14.95
C ARG A 71 -7.80 -10.94 -15.43
N GLU A 72 -9.10 -11.00 -15.22
CA GLU A 72 -9.99 -9.89 -15.55
C GLU A 72 -9.59 -8.62 -14.76
N GLY A 73 -9.43 -7.50 -15.48
CA GLY A 73 -9.03 -6.21 -14.89
C GLY A 73 -7.59 -6.15 -14.37
N ILE A 74 -6.76 -7.17 -14.65
CA ILE A 74 -5.35 -7.19 -14.27
C ILE A 74 -4.50 -6.76 -15.45
N LEU A 75 -3.79 -5.64 -15.28
CA LEU A 75 -2.90 -5.05 -16.27
C LEU A 75 -1.45 -5.49 -16.00
N ASN A 76 -0.72 -5.83 -17.06
CA ASN A 76 0.72 -6.10 -16.96
C ASN A 76 1.50 -4.78 -17.06
N CYS A 77 2.30 -4.47 -16.05
CA CYS A 77 3.18 -3.32 -16.06
C CYS A 77 4.57 -3.66 -16.62
N LYS A 78 5.24 -2.66 -17.20
CA LYS A 78 6.55 -2.85 -17.86
C LYS A 78 7.63 -3.41 -16.94
N GLU A 79 7.55 -3.13 -15.64
CA GLU A 79 8.58 -3.50 -14.65
C GLU A 79 8.31 -4.84 -13.96
N GLY A 80 7.44 -5.68 -14.54
CA GLY A 80 7.23 -7.06 -14.06
C GLY A 80 6.27 -7.19 -12.87
N VAL A 81 5.53 -6.14 -12.54
CA VAL A 81 4.40 -6.19 -11.61
C VAL A 81 3.08 -6.20 -12.38
N ASP A 82 2.05 -6.77 -11.78
CA ASP A 82 0.68 -6.67 -12.25
C ASP A 82 -0.08 -5.58 -11.48
N LEU A 83 -1.08 -4.96 -12.10
CA LEU A 83 -1.89 -3.89 -11.51
C LEU A 83 -3.38 -4.16 -11.68
N VAL A 84 -4.15 -3.99 -10.62
CA VAL A 84 -5.59 -3.73 -10.69
C VAL A 84 -5.78 -2.21 -10.52
N PRO A 85 -6.23 -1.51 -11.56
CA PRO A 85 -6.33 -0.05 -11.57
C PRO A 85 -7.56 0.44 -10.81
N ALA A 86 -7.54 1.72 -10.43
CA ALA A 86 -8.69 2.47 -9.94
C ALA A 86 -8.92 3.73 -10.76
N ASN A 87 -10.13 4.26 -10.63
CA ASN A 87 -10.52 5.57 -11.12
C ASN A 87 -11.55 6.20 -10.18
N ILE A 88 -12.01 7.41 -10.52
CA ILE A 88 -12.95 8.20 -9.71
C ILE A 88 -14.29 7.48 -9.43
N GLU A 89 -14.70 6.54 -10.28
CA GLU A 89 -15.95 5.79 -10.07
C GLU A 89 -15.94 4.93 -8.80
N LEU A 90 -14.73 4.61 -8.26
CA LEU A 90 -14.59 3.88 -7.01
C LEU A 90 -15.22 4.62 -5.82
N GLU A 91 -15.34 5.95 -5.88
CA GLU A 91 -16.00 6.74 -4.84
C GLU A 91 -17.51 6.46 -4.76
N ALA A 92 -18.16 6.33 -5.90
CA ALA A 92 -19.58 5.94 -5.96
C ALA A 92 -19.81 4.54 -5.40
N LEU A 93 -18.89 3.61 -5.67
CA LEU A 93 -18.94 2.28 -5.05
C LEU A 93 -18.82 2.38 -3.53
N GLU A 94 -17.85 3.13 -2.98
CA GLU A 94 -17.67 3.27 -1.53
C GLU A 94 -18.96 3.75 -0.84
N MET A 95 -19.65 4.73 -1.42
CA MET A 95 -20.93 5.21 -0.92
C MET A 95 -22.02 4.14 -0.95
N SER A 96 -22.04 3.30 -1.97
CA SER A 96 -23.03 2.23 -2.12
C SER A 96 -22.79 1.05 -1.19
N LEU A 97 -21.52 0.78 -0.81
CA LEU A 97 -21.15 -0.35 0.06
C LEU A 97 -21.91 -0.38 1.38
N ILE A 98 -22.32 0.77 1.91
CA ILE A 98 -23.06 0.89 3.18
C ILE A 98 -24.33 0.02 3.17
N LYS A 99 -24.94 -0.19 2.02
CA LYS A 99 -26.21 -0.92 1.84
C LYS A 99 -26.05 -2.45 1.84
N PHE A 100 -24.83 -2.97 1.69
CA PHE A 100 -24.60 -4.40 1.53
C PHE A 100 -24.25 -5.08 2.86
N MET A 101 -24.70 -6.35 3.01
CA MET A 101 -24.24 -7.21 4.08
C MET A 101 -22.79 -7.65 3.81
N ASN A 102 -22.01 -7.88 4.87
CA ASN A 102 -20.58 -8.26 4.76
C ASN A 102 -19.74 -7.29 3.91
N LYS A 103 -20.15 -6.04 3.87
CA LYS A 103 -19.51 -4.95 3.09
C LYS A 103 -18.00 -4.80 3.34
N GLU A 104 -17.53 -5.25 4.49
CA GLU A 104 -16.12 -5.20 4.88
C GLU A 104 -15.26 -6.28 4.18
N ASN A 105 -15.88 -7.33 3.62
CA ASN A 105 -15.17 -8.48 3.06
C ASN A 105 -15.23 -8.57 1.52
N ILE A 106 -15.77 -7.59 0.84
CA ILE A 106 -15.95 -7.63 -0.63
C ILE A 106 -14.60 -7.72 -1.33
N LEU A 107 -13.62 -6.89 -0.95
CA LEU A 107 -12.27 -6.96 -1.48
C LEU A 107 -11.60 -8.30 -1.17
N LYS A 108 -11.83 -8.85 0.03
CA LYS A 108 -11.31 -10.16 0.42
C LYS A 108 -11.82 -11.28 -0.48
N ASN A 109 -13.10 -11.22 -0.84
CA ASN A 109 -13.70 -12.21 -1.74
C ASN A 109 -13.12 -12.12 -3.15
N TYR A 110 -12.80 -10.92 -3.64
CA TYR A 110 -12.05 -10.74 -4.89
C TYR A 110 -10.63 -11.32 -4.77
N ILE A 111 -9.87 -10.90 -3.75
CA ILE A 111 -8.47 -11.32 -3.59
C ILE A 111 -8.35 -12.84 -3.42
N ASN A 112 -9.29 -13.49 -2.76
CA ASN A 112 -9.31 -14.96 -2.63
C ASN A 112 -9.32 -15.69 -3.98
N GLN A 113 -9.80 -15.08 -5.05
CA GLN A 113 -9.85 -15.67 -6.39
C GLN A 113 -8.53 -15.55 -7.16
N VAL A 114 -7.68 -14.58 -6.78
CA VAL A 114 -6.44 -14.30 -7.52
C VAL A 114 -5.16 -14.56 -6.73
N LYS A 115 -5.24 -14.65 -5.40
CA LYS A 115 -4.07 -14.70 -4.51
C LYS A 115 -3.12 -15.87 -4.74
N THR A 116 -3.59 -16.98 -5.30
CA THR A 116 -2.76 -18.16 -5.56
C THR A 116 -1.73 -17.94 -6.67
N ASP A 117 -1.94 -16.93 -7.50
CA ASP A 117 -1.07 -16.60 -8.63
C ASP A 117 0.09 -15.66 -8.21
N TYR A 118 0.07 -15.13 -6.97
CA TYR A 118 1.00 -14.10 -6.50
C TYR A 118 1.68 -14.46 -5.18
N ASP A 119 2.95 -14.09 -5.06
CA ASP A 119 3.69 -14.15 -3.80
C ASP A 119 3.34 -12.96 -2.88
N TYR A 120 3.04 -11.81 -3.48
CA TYR A 120 2.70 -10.55 -2.78
C TYR A 120 1.54 -9.84 -3.46
N ILE A 121 0.61 -9.35 -2.66
CA ILE A 121 -0.45 -8.43 -3.07
C ILE A 121 -0.30 -7.17 -2.23
N LEU A 122 0.06 -6.05 -2.85
CA LEU A 122 0.17 -4.76 -2.19
C LEU A 122 -1.05 -3.91 -2.51
N ILE A 123 -1.72 -3.41 -1.47
CA ILE A 123 -2.93 -2.58 -1.63
C ILE A 123 -2.57 -1.16 -1.24
N ASP A 124 -2.66 -0.23 -2.19
CA ASP A 124 -2.54 1.21 -1.92
C ASP A 124 -3.89 1.79 -1.56
N CYS A 125 -3.96 2.51 -0.45
CA CYS A 125 -5.21 3.01 0.09
C CYS A 125 -5.21 4.53 0.21
N ARG A 126 -6.39 5.12 0.02
CA ARG A 126 -6.61 6.54 0.29
C ARG A 126 -6.29 6.92 1.74
N PRO A 127 -5.99 8.21 2.03
CA PRO A 127 -5.66 8.66 3.37
C PRO A 127 -6.86 8.78 4.33
N SER A 128 -7.97 8.13 4.07
CA SER A 128 -9.18 8.14 4.91
C SER A 128 -9.40 6.78 5.59
N LEU A 129 -10.21 6.75 6.64
CA LEU A 129 -10.61 5.53 7.34
C LEU A 129 -12.03 5.09 6.92
N GLY A 130 -12.35 5.23 5.62
CA GLY A 130 -13.64 4.82 5.03
C GLY A 130 -13.76 3.31 4.81
N LEU A 131 -14.85 2.90 4.17
CA LEU A 131 -15.16 1.47 3.93
C LEU A 131 -14.14 0.80 3.03
N LEU A 132 -13.54 1.49 2.06
CA LEU A 132 -12.46 0.93 1.24
C LEU A 132 -11.25 0.57 2.10
N THR A 133 -10.86 1.45 3.02
CA THR A 133 -9.75 1.17 3.94
C THR A 133 -10.07 0.00 4.87
N ILE A 134 -11.31 -0.11 5.36
CA ILE A 134 -11.76 -1.25 6.18
C ILE A 134 -11.69 -2.54 5.35
N ASN A 135 -12.13 -2.54 4.08
CA ASN A 135 -12.01 -3.68 3.17
C ASN A 135 -10.55 -4.11 3.00
N ALA A 136 -9.64 -3.16 2.83
CA ALA A 136 -8.23 -3.48 2.73
C ALA A 136 -7.67 -4.09 4.02
N LEU A 137 -8.04 -3.55 5.21
CA LEU A 137 -7.64 -4.10 6.51
C LEU A 137 -8.26 -5.49 6.78
N ALA A 138 -9.51 -5.70 6.38
CA ALA A 138 -10.20 -6.98 6.49
C ALA A 138 -9.53 -8.08 5.65
N THR A 139 -8.84 -7.68 4.58
CA THR A 139 -8.21 -8.58 3.61
C THR A 139 -6.73 -8.82 3.90
N ALA A 140 -6.02 -7.82 4.35
CA ALA A 140 -4.56 -7.84 4.48
C ALA A 140 -4.07 -8.79 5.60
N ASP A 141 -2.93 -9.44 5.37
CA ASP A 141 -2.19 -10.16 6.42
C ASP A 141 -1.44 -9.19 7.32
N SER A 142 -0.91 -8.11 6.73
CA SER A 142 -0.15 -7.11 7.49
C SER A 142 -0.26 -5.69 6.91
N VAL A 143 0.06 -4.71 7.75
CA VAL A 143 0.02 -3.28 7.44
C VAL A 143 1.41 -2.67 7.62
N ILE A 144 1.89 -1.97 6.60
CA ILE A 144 3.04 -1.05 6.69
C ILE A 144 2.50 0.36 6.84
N ILE A 145 3.05 1.13 7.77
CA ILE A 145 2.59 2.49 8.07
C ILE A 145 3.68 3.49 7.68
N PRO A 146 3.60 4.13 6.48
CA PRO A 146 4.53 5.19 6.13
C PRO A 146 4.28 6.44 6.97
N VAL A 147 5.36 7.04 7.47
CA VAL A 147 5.32 8.25 8.31
C VAL A 147 6.39 9.21 7.85
N GLN A 148 5.99 10.44 7.54
CA GLN A 148 6.91 11.52 7.22
C GLN A 148 7.51 12.12 8.50
N ALA A 149 8.85 12.23 8.55
CA ALA A 149 9.55 12.70 9.75
C ALA A 149 9.50 14.23 9.97
N GLN A 150 8.84 14.99 9.10
CA GLN A 150 8.70 16.45 9.26
C GLN A 150 7.47 16.86 10.08
N TYR A 151 6.48 15.97 10.18
CA TYR A 151 5.25 16.22 10.90
C TYR A 151 4.75 14.93 11.55
N LEU A 152 4.76 14.89 12.88
CA LEU A 152 4.16 13.80 13.65
C LEU A 152 2.67 14.11 13.90
N PRO A 153 1.76 13.56 13.09
CA PRO A 153 0.34 13.67 13.40
C PRO A 153 -0.01 12.62 14.46
N LEU A 154 0.41 12.83 15.71
CA LEU A 154 0.13 11.92 16.84
C LEU A 154 -1.35 11.52 16.88
N LYS A 155 -2.24 12.50 16.70
CA LYS A 155 -3.69 12.25 16.64
C LYS A 155 -4.08 11.32 15.49
N GLY A 156 -3.48 11.53 14.31
CA GLY A 156 -3.70 10.69 13.14
C GLY A 156 -3.23 9.26 13.33
N MET A 157 -2.02 9.08 13.86
CA MET A 157 -1.47 7.76 14.14
C MET A 157 -2.34 7.02 15.18
N THR A 158 -2.75 7.68 16.24
CA THR A 158 -3.62 7.08 17.27
C THR A 158 -4.94 6.59 16.67
N GLN A 159 -5.61 7.38 15.84
CA GLN A 159 -6.87 6.98 15.20
C GLN A 159 -6.65 5.80 14.23
N LEU A 160 -5.54 5.78 13.49
CA LEU A 160 -5.19 4.66 12.62
C LEU A 160 -5.00 3.37 13.42
N LEU A 161 -4.20 3.42 14.48
CA LEU A 161 -3.94 2.26 15.34
C LEU A 161 -5.23 1.76 15.99
N GLN A 162 -6.11 2.65 16.45
CA GLN A 162 -7.44 2.27 16.96
C GLN A 162 -8.30 1.57 15.89
N THR A 163 -8.25 2.05 14.63
CA THR A 163 -8.99 1.41 13.54
C THR A 163 -8.43 0.03 13.21
N ILE A 164 -7.10 -0.12 13.15
CA ILE A 164 -6.44 -1.41 12.96
C ILE A 164 -6.83 -2.37 14.09
N ASP A 165 -6.78 -1.93 15.34
CA ASP A 165 -7.13 -2.75 16.50
C ASP A 165 -8.60 -3.16 16.48
N LYS A 166 -9.53 -2.27 16.14
CA LYS A 166 -10.96 -2.60 15.98
C LYS A 166 -11.16 -3.62 14.86
N THR A 167 -10.53 -3.42 13.71
CA THR A 167 -10.63 -4.36 12.59
C THR A 167 -10.05 -5.73 12.97
N ARG A 168 -8.93 -5.75 13.69
CA ARG A 168 -8.31 -7.00 14.19
C ARG A 168 -9.25 -7.76 15.13
N VAL A 169 -9.90 -7.06 16.04
CA VAL A 169 -10.79 -7.72 17.02
C VAL A 169 -12.08 -8.19 16.37
N GLN A 170 -12.66 -7.42 15.44
CA GLN A 170 -14.02 -7.66 14.95
C GLN A 170 -14.09 -8.39 13.61
N ILE A 171 -13.06 -8.24 12.73
CA ILE A 171 -13.17 -8.66 11.33
C ILE A 171 -12.00 -9.57 10.93
N ASN A 172 -10.75 -9.18 11.23
CA ASN A 172 -9.54 -9.89 10.79
C ASN A 172 -8.57 -10.13 11.94
N PRO A 173 -8.79 -11.18 12.76
CA PRO A 173 -7.93 -11.48 13.91
C PRO A 173 -6.45 -11.75 13.59
N LYS A 174 -6.15 -12.08 12.32
CA LYS A 174 -4.78 -12.37 11.86
C LYS A 174 -4.01 -11.11 11.45
N LEU A 175 -4.69 -9.95 11.34
CA LEU A 175 -4.06 -8.70 10.90
C LEU A 175 -2.92 -8.30 11.84
N LYS A 176 -1.74 -8.09 11.26
CA LYS A 176 -0.53 -7.65 11.97
C LYS A 176 -0.12 -6.24 11.51
N ILE A 177 0.60 -5.53 12.36
CA ILE A 177 1.34 -4.34 11.95
C ILE A 177 2.76 -4.79 11.64
N GLU A 178 3.15 -4.77 10.34
CA GLU A 178 4.48 -5.15 9.88
C GLU A 178 5.54 -4.17 10.39
N GLY A 179 5.20 -2.89 10.40
CA GLY A 179 6.04 -1.85 10.97
C GLY A 179 5.71 -0.46 10.45
N ILE A 180 6.41 0.52 11.06
CA ILE A 180 6.39 1.93 10.64
C ILE A 180 7.61 2.16 9.75
N LEU A 181 7.37 2.70 8.54
CA LEU A 181 8.40 3.12 7.59
C LEU A 181 8.53 4.64 7.61
N LEU A 182 9.73 5.13 7.94
CA LEU A 182 10.03 6.56 7.86
C LEU A 182 10.28 6.94 6.40
N THR A 183 9.53 7.92 5.91
CA THR A 183 9.54 8.34 4.50
C THR A 183 9.80 9.84 4.37
N ILE A 184 10.32 10.25 3.21
CA ILE A 184 10.57 11.67 2.86
C ILE A 184 11.39 12.37 3.94
N VAL A 185 12.45 11.70 4.42
CA VAL A 185 13.26 12.20 5.55
C VAL A 185 14.42 13.04 5.05
N ASP A 186 14.52 14.27 5.52
CA ASP A 186 15.75 15.05 5.41
C ASP A 186 16.58 14.93 6.70
N MET A 187 17.52 13.98 6.70
CA MET A 187 18.39 13.69 7.85
C MET A 187 19.30 14.84 8.28
N LYS A 188 19.41 15.91 7.46
CA LYS A 188 20.19 17.09 7.81
C LYS A 188 19.49 17.98 8.84
N THR A 189 18.16 17.86 8.95
CA THR A 189 17.35 18.72 9.82
C THR A 189 17.29 18.20 11.26
N ARG A 190 17.34 19.10 12.23
CA ARG A 190 17.11 18.77 13.65
C ARG A 190 15.70 18.22 13.86
N LEU A 191 14.71 18.81 13.15
CA LEU A 191 13.32 18.39 13.23
C LEU A 191 13.15 16.90 12.91
N ALA A 192 13.74 16.41 11.82
CA ALA A 192 13.67 15.02 11.45
C ALA A 192 14.26 14.11 12.54
N LYS A 193 15.42 14.44 13.08
CA LYS A 193 16.07 13.67 14.14
C LYS A 193 15.20 13.58 15.39
N THR A 194 14.71 14.72 15.89
CA THR A 194 13.82 14.78 17.06
C THR A 194 12.52 14.00 16.81
N THR A 195 11.94 14.12 15.61
CA THR A 195 10.71 13.38 15.25
C THR A 195 10.94 11.87 15.27
N ILE A 196 12.06 11.40 14.72
CA ILE A 196 12.44 9.98 14.73
C ILE A 196 12.61 9.46 16.16
N GLU A 197 13.32 10.21 17.01
CA GLU A 197 13.53 9.87 18.42
C GLU A 197 12.18 9.78 19.18
N THR A 198 11.32 10.79 19.01
CA THR A 198 9.99 10.83 19.60
C THR A 198 9.14 9.62 19.14
N LEU A 199 9.18 9.30 17.85
CA LEU A 199 8.44 8.17 17.30
C LEU A 199 8.96 6.84 17.86
N ARG A 200 10.28 6.67 17.96
CA ARG A 200 10.89 5.48 18.59
C ARG A 200 10.54 5.37 20.07
N ALA A 201 10.58 6.46 20.81
CA ALA A 201 10.22 6.49 22.22
C ALA A 201 8.73 6.16 22.45
N SER A 202 7.83 6.71 21.61
CA SER A 202 6.37 6.56 21.76
C SER A 202 5.86 5.19 21.28
N TYR A 203 6.39 4.67 20.20
CA TYR A 203 5.84 3.48 19.53
C TYR A 203 6.81 2.30 19.44
N GLY A 204 8.13 2.51 19.53
CA GLY A 204 9.13 1.47 19.25
C GLY A 204 9.09 0.26 20.19
N LYS A 205 8.49 0.39 21.37
CA LYS A 205 8.27 -0.75 22.28
C LYS A 205 7.11 -1.66 21.87
N ARG A 206 6.16 -1.14 21.07
CA ARG A 206 4.91 -1.83 20.72
C ARG A 206 4.84 -2.17 19.23
N ILE A 207 5.44 -1.35 18.39
CA ILE A 207 5.38 -1.47 16.94
C ILE A 207 6.81 -1.39 16.41
N LYS A 208 7.17 -2.34 15.57
CA LYS A 208 8.45 -2.31 14.85
C LYS A 208 8.56 -1.03 14.04
N ILE A 209 9.71 -0.37 14.10
CA ILE A 209 10.09 0.69 13.17
C ILE A 209 11.17 0.10 12.27
N PHE A 210 10.95 0.15 10.96
CA PHE A 210 11.94 -0.35 10.00
C PHE A 210 13.27 0.39 10.17
N ASN A 211 14.37 -0.35 9.97
CA ASN A 211 15.71 0.24 10.03
C ASN A 211 15.96 1.15 8.83
N THR A 212 15.39 0.76 7.69
CA THR A 212 15.47 1.53 6.46
C THR A 212 14.67 2.81 6.59
N ILE A 213 15.27 3.93 6.15
CA ILE A 213 14.66 5.25 6.08
C ILE A 213 14.66 5.69 4.63
N ILE A 214 13.50 6.07 4.10
CA ILE A 214 13.39 6.60 2.74
C ILE A 214 13.69 8.09 2.75
N PRO A 215 14.82 8.53 2.17
CA PRO A 215 15.19 9.93 2.17
C PRO A 215 14.31 10.76 1.23
N MET A 216 14.19 12.05 1.51
CA MET A 216 13.62 13.01 0.57
C MET A 216 14.48 13.06 -0.70
N GLY A 217 13.81 13.04 -1.87
CA GLY A 217 14.49 13.13 -3.15
C GLY A 217 13.56 13.51 -4.28
N ILE A 218 13.95 14.52 -5.06
CA ILE A 218 13.20 15.03 -6.22
C ILE A 218 12.98 13.92 -7.25
N LYS A 219 13.95 13.01 -7.41
CA LYS A 219 13.86 11.86 -8.32
C LYS A 219 12.68 10.94 -8.06
N ALA A 220 12.20 10.87 -6.81
CA ALA A 220 11.02 10.08 -6.47
C ALA A 220 9.72 10.70 -7.01
N ALA A 221 9.62 12.03 -7.03
CA ALA A 221 8.49 12.73 -7.62
C ALA A 221 8.55 12.69 -9.16
N GLU A 222 9.74 12.92 -9.74
CA GLU A 222 9.95 12.83 -11.19
C GLU A 222 9.61 11.44 -11.74
N SER A 223 10.00 10.37 -11.05
CA SER A 223 9.72 9.00 -11.48
C SER A 223 8.22 8.71 -11.55
N THR A 224 7.44 9.25 -10.61
CA THR A 224 5.97 9.13 -10.60
C THR A 224 5.35 9.81 -11.82
N ILE A 225 5.82 11.00 -12.20
CA ILE A 225 5.35 11.74 -13.39
C ILE A 225 5.66 10.95 -14.68
N GLU A 226 6.82 10.30 -14.73
CA GLU A 226 7.25 9.48 -15.86
C GLU A 226 6.57 8.10 -15.91
N GLY A 227 5.80 7.73 -14.89
CA GLY A 227 5.14 6.42 -14.79
C GLY A 227 6.13 5.26 -14.67
N LYS A 228 7.20 5.44 -13.90
CA LYS A 228 8.29 4.49 -13.68
C LYS A 228 8.58 4.33 -12.20
N SER A 229 9.14 3.17 -11.81
CA SER A 229 9.76 3.06 -10.50
C SER A 229 10.98 3.98 -10.38
N ILE A 230 11.35 4.32 -9.16
CA ILE A 230 12.54 5.14 -8.95
C ILE A 230 13.82 4.42 -9.37
N TYR A 231 13.83 3.08 -9.30
CA TYR A 231 14.96 2.29 -9.78
C TYR A 231 15.15 2.44 -11.28
N ASP A 232 14.10 2.27 -12.09
CA ASP A 232 14.16 2.41 -13.53
C ASP A 232 14.41 3.85 -13.98
N TYR A 233 13.92 4.81 -13.21
CA TYR A 233 14.15 6.22 -13.46
C TYR A 233 15.57 6.67 -13.08
N SER A 234 16.08 6.26 -11.91
CA SER A 234 17.37 6.71 -11.37
C SER A 234 17.93 5.75 -10.32
N LYS A 235 18.41 4.57 -10.75
CA LYS A 235 18.88 3.48 -9.89
C LYS A 235 19.97 3.84 -8.87
N LYS A 236 20.76 4.89 -9.13
CA LYS A 236 21.83 5.36 -8.22
C LYS A 236 21.35 6.44 -7.27
N SER A 237 20.09 6.84 -7.33
CA SER A 237 19.56 7.85 -6.41
C SER A 237 19.42 7.28 -4.98
N LYS A 238 19.57 8.15 -3.98
CA LYS A 238 19.42 7.72 -2.57
C LYS A 238 18.08 7.05 -2.27
N PRO A 239 16.94 7.57 -2.75
CA PRO A 239 15.67 6.88 -2.53
C PRO A 239 15.59 5.50 -3.24
N ALA A 240 16.19 5.33 -4.44
CA ALA A 240 16.21 4.02 -5.11
C ALA A 240 16.95 2.97 -4.27
N ILE A 241 18.15 3.32 -3.79
CA ILE A 241 18.93 2.44 -2.91
C ILE A 241 18.16 2.13 -1.62
N ALA A 242 17.48 3.13 -1.04
CA ALA A 242 16.71 2.92 0.17
C ALA A 242 15.50 1.99 -0.05
N TYR A 243 14.80 2.07 -1.18
CA TYR A 243 13.72 1.12 -1.48
C TYR A 243 14.23 -0.29 -1.74
N GLU A 244 15.39 -0.46 -2.36
CA GLU A 244 16.05 -1.78 -2.49
C GLU A 244 16.37 -2.38 -1.11
N GLU A 245 16.94 -1.60 -0.21
CA GLU A 245 17.20 -2.03 1.18
C GLU A 245 15.92 -2.35 1.94
N PHE A 246 14.88 -1.54 1.76
CA PHE A 246 13.58 -1.77 2.37
C PHE A 246 12.94 -3.08 1.91
N ALA A 247 12.98 -3.38 0.62
CA ALA A 247 12.48 -4.64 0.10
C ALA A 247 13.25 -5.85 0.69
N LYS A 248 14.58 -5.75 0.81
CA LYS A 248 15.40 -6.78 1.48
C LYS A 248 14.99 -6.96 2.95
N GLU A 249 14.70 -5.85 3.66
CA GLU A 249 14.24 -5.91 5.06
C GLU A 249 12.86 -6.58 5.18
N VAL A 250 11.93 -6.29 4.27
CA VAL A 250 10.60 -6.94 4.20
C VAL A 250 10.73 -8.44 3.94
N LEU A 251 11.51 -8.84 2.94
CA LEU A 251 11.74 -10.25 2.60
C LEU A 251 12.34 -11.04 3.77
N LYS A 252 13.32 -10.45 4.47
CA LYS A 252 13.97 -11.08 5.63
C LYS A 252 13.00 -11.29 6.80
N ASN A 253 12.09 -10.35 7.04
CA ASN A 253 11.11 -10.45 8.11
C ASN A 253 10.14 -11.60 7.86
N GLN A 254 9.60 -11.70 6.65
CA GLN A 254 8.66 -12.76 6.30
C GLN A 254 9.30 -14.15 6.33
N ALA A 255 10.56 -14.28 5.95
CA ALA A 255 11.29 -15.53 6.11
C ALA A 255 11.35 -15.95 7.60
N ARG A 256 11.60 -15.01 8.52
CA ARG A 256 11.63 -15.28 9.97
C ARG A 256 10.26 -15.65 10.53
N ASP A 257 9.17 -15.06 10.05
CA ASP A 257 7.82 -15.39 10.51
C ASP A 257 7.40 -16.82 10.09
N LYS A 258 7.82 -17.28 8.90
CA LYS A 258 7.58 -18.65 8.43
C LYS A 258 8.28 -19.72 9.26
N PHE A 259 9.37 -19.40 9.96
CA PHE A 259 10.08 -20.33 10.86
C PHE A 259 9.56 -20.30 12.30
N ARG A 260 8.59 -19.42 12.62
CA ARG A 260 8.00 -19.27 13.96
C ARG A 260 6.57 -19.78 14.08
N THR A 261 5.98 -20.20 12.98
CA THR A 261 4.67 -20.89 12.88
C THR A 261 4.87 -22.38 12.69
#